data_2905ee288e456d7da2ac03187ac5eee0
#
_entry.id   2905ee288e456d7da2ac03187ac5eee0
#
_cell.length_a   1.000
_cell.length_b   1.000
_cell.length_c   1.000
_cell.angle_alpha   90.00
_cell.angle_beta   90.00
_cell.angle_gamma   90.00
#
_symmetry.space_group_name_H-M   'P 1'
#
loop_
_entity.id
_entity.type
_entity.pdbx_description
1 polymer ?
#
loop_
_entity_poly.entity_id
_entity_poly.type
_entity_poly.pdbx_seq_one_letter_code
_entity_poly.pdbx_strand_id
1 'polypeptide(L)'
;MRGLLRAAFAVGGLTAAVKLVALLKDSLVAVHFGNGAALDAFLLALVIPTFLISVAAGTLPAALTPAYIAQREHRGAASATLLASAVLRQSYRWLVSLSCLAALASVLLGWLPGTQLHAQTRAMLPLLALVLAPFTLLQGVCSAWSGLLAAEGAYTASALAPIAQPLGIALGIAIVPDPTVWTMVAGLLVGTFAQATWLARALRSRGVSIRGIAMSHVPNEERAALTAALARVRVQYLPAVAGAILMSATTLVDQGMATWLPVGSVSALGYGTKLSSVIMTVGAMALSTTLLPHLSALVARADWTALRELERRLRWLLLATTIPLTIVLVLCSAPIVQLLFERGAFSAVETATVSRVQAAYLLQVPGHLLGILYVRLISALQANRLLMIGSAINLAVNVGLNVVFMRRYGAAGIALSTAAVYAVSYVYLAVVAHRRLRVAESTSRGAVAIGSRLPIAVAQEVPCASAA
;
A
#
# COMPACT_ATOMS: atom_id res chain seq x y z
N MET A 1 -5.74 -26.07 -4.07
CA MET A 1 -5.44 -25.45 -2.77
C MET A 1 -3.96 -25.48 -2.40
N ARG A 2 -3.26 -26.62 -2.37
CA ARG A 2 -1.83 -26.70 -2.01
C ARG A 2 -0.90 -25.84 -2.88
N GLY A 3 -1.12 -25.73 -4.18
CA GLY A 3 -0.34 -24.89 -5.08
C GLY A 3 -0.51 -23.38 -4.81
N LEU A 4 -1.72 -22.93 -4.53
CA LEU A 4 -2.03 -21.54 -4.22
C LEU A 4 -1.40 -21.10 -2.89
N LEU A 5 -1.43 -21.97 -1.88
CA LEU A 5 -0.78 -21.73 -0.59
C LEU A 5 0.74 -21.65 -0.75
N ARG A 6 1.36 -22.54 -1.53
CA ARG A 6 2.80 -22.49 -1.82
C ARG A 6 3.19 -21.19 -2.53
N ALA A 7 2.39 -20.76 -3.52
CA ALA A 7 2.63 -19.48 -4.20
C ALA A 7 2.49 -18.28 -3.25
N ALA A 8 1.49 -18.27 -2.36
CA ALA A 8 1.31 -17.22 -1.37
C ALA A 8 2.47 -17.16 -0.37
N PHE A 9 2.94 -18.30 0.14
CA PHE A 9 4.11 -18.39 1.02
C PHE A 9 5.39 -17.94 0.30
N ALA A 10 5.58 -18.33 -0.96
CA ALA A 10 6.74 -17.91 -1.75
C ALA A 10 6.75 -16.39 -1.97
N VAL A 11 5.62 -15.80 -2.36
CA VAL A 11 5.47 -14.34 -2.53
C VAL A 11 5.69 -13.63 -1.19
N GLY A 12 5.17 -14.18 -0.08
CA GLY A 12 5.37 -13.64 1.26
C GLY A 12 6.83 -13.63 1.67
N GLY A 13 7.53 -14.75 1.50
CA GLY A 13 8.96 -14.85 1.79
C GLY A 13 9.82 -13.91 0.93
N LEU A 14 9.50 -13.80 -0.37
CA LEU A 14 10.18 -12.86 -1.27
C LEU A 14 9.95 -11.40 -0.87
N THR A 15 8.72 -11.03 -0.49
CA THR A 15 8.44 -9.67 -0.02
C THR A 15 9.16 -9.37 1.28
N ALA A 16 9.25 -10.33 2.21
CA ALA A 16 10.04 -10.19 3.43
C ALA A 16 11.54 -10.01 3.11
N ALA A 17 12.08 -10.77 2.16
CA ALA A 17 13.47 -10.62 1.71
C ALA A 17 13.74 -9.22 1.13
N VAL A 18 12.82 -8.69 0.30
CA VAL A 18 12.91 -7.32 -0.22
C VAL A 18 12.94 -6.30 0.92
N LYS A 19 12.11 -6.49 1.97
CA LYS A 19 12.10 -5.60 3.15
C LYS A 19 13.38 -5.69 3.96
N LEU A 20 13.98 -6.88 4.09
CA LEU A 20 15.28 -7.04 4.75
C LEU A 20 16.40 -6.32 3.99
N VAL A 21 16.44 -6.47 2.66
CA VAL A 21 17.40 -5.73 1.83
C VAL A 21 17.20 -4.22 1.95
N ALA A 22 15.95 -3.77 1.99
CA ALA A 22 15.64 -2.36 2.23
C ALA A 22 16.12 -1.88 3.60
N LEU A 23 15.99 -2.71 4.65
CA LEU A 23 16.49 -2.38 5.99
C LEU A 23 18.03 -2.31 6.01
N LEU A 24 18.73 -3.24 5.35
CA LEU A 24 20.19 -3.19 5.20
C LEU A 24 20.65 -1.92 4.48
N LYS A 25 19.96 -1.55 3.40
CA LYS A 25 20.19 -0.27 2.70
C LYS A 25 19.98 0.91 3.67
N ASP A 26 18.92 0.89 4.50
CA ASP A 26 18.66 1.96 5.47
C ASP A 26 19.75 2.05 6.54
N SER A 27 20.35 0.92 6.96
CA SER A 27 21.51 0.91 7.85
C SER A 27 22.75 1.54 7.17
N LEU A 28 23.01 1.25 5.89
CA LEU A 28 24.09 1.90 5.14
C LEU A 28 23.87 3.40 5.00
N VAL A 29 22.63 3.82 4.73
CA VAL A 29 22.27 5.25 4.68
C VAL A 29 22.51 5.93 6.03
N ALA A 30 22.15 5.27 7.14
CA ALA A 30 22.38 5.81 8.47
C ALA A 30 23.86 6.01 8.77
N VAL A 31 24.70 5.04 8.40
CA VAL A 31 26.17 5.10 8.60
C VAL A 31 26.80 6.33 7.92
N HIS A 32 26.34 6.69 6.73
CA HIS A 32 26.97 7.77 5.93
C HIS A 32 26.28 9.13 6.08
N PHE A 33 24.98 9.16 6.30
CA PHE A 33 24.20 10.41 6.29
C PHE A 33 23.61 10.80 7.66
N GLY A 34 23.61 9.85 8.63
CA GLY A 34 23.01 10.09 9.95
C GLY A 34 21.54 10.51 9.85
N ASN A 35 21.15 11.45 10.70
CA ASN A 35 19.80 12.06 10.76
C ASN A 35 19.91 13.56 10.42
N GLY A 36 20.39 13.89 9.22
CA GLY A 36 20.80 15.24 8.84
C GLY A 36 19.94 15.90 7.75
N ALA A 37 20.20 17.19 7.52
CA ALA A 37 19.49 18.04 6.56
C ALA A 37 19.49 17.49 5.12
N ALA A 38 20.57 16.83 4.71
CA ALA A 38 20.70 16.27 3.37
C ALA A 38 19.78 15.06 3.17
N LEU A 39 19.65 14.19 4.19
CA LEU A 39 18.72 13.08 4.17
C LEU A 39 17.26 13.56 4.24
N ASP A 40 16.98 14.56 5.08
CA ASP A 40 15.64 15.19 5.13
C ASP A 40 15.25 15.74 3.75
N ALA A 41 16.17 16.40 3.03
CA ALA A 41 15.90 16.89 1.68
C ALA A 41 15.52 15.76 0.70
N PHE A 42 16.26 14.66 0.73
CA PHE A 42 16.01 13.49 -0.12
C PHE A 42 14.65 12.84 0.20
N LEU A 43 14.36 12.64 1.47
CA LEU A 43 13.10 12.02 1.89
C LEU A 43 11.91 12.91 1.56
N LEU A 44 12.01 14.23 1.81
CA LEU A 44 10.97 15.20 1.47
C LEU A 44 10.72 15.26 -0.04
N ALA A 45 11.78 15.24 -0.85
CA ALA A 45 11.64 15.21 -2.30
C ALA A 45 10.90 13.95 -2.81
N LEU A 46 10.92 12.86 -2.05
CA LEU A 46 10.20 11.61 -2.37
C LEU A 46 8.76 11.55 -1.83
N VAL A 47 8.37 12.41 -0.89
CA VAL A 47 7.04 12.33 -0.24
C VAL A 47 5.91 12.44 -1.26
N ILE A 48 5.93 13.50 -2.07
CA ILE A 48 4.88 13.75 -3.07
C ILE A 48 4.93 12.74 -4.22
N PRO A 49 6.09 12.42 -4.81
CA PRO A 49 6.21 11.31 -5.77
C PRO A 49 5.61 10.01 -5.27
N THR A 50 5.98 9.55 -4.09
CA THR A 50 5.49 8.27 -3.54
C THR A 50 3.99 8.30 -3.23
N PHE A 51 3.47 9.43 -2.76
CA PHE A 51 2.03 9.63 -2.58
C PHE A 51 1.28 9.50 -3.92
N LEU A 52 1.71 10.23 -4.94
CA LEU A 52 1.05 10.18 -6.26
C LEU A 52 1.16 8.81 -6.92
N ILE A 53 2.29 8.12 -6.79
CA ILE A 53 2.46 6.74 -7.25
C ILE A 53 1.48 5.81 -6.52
N SER A 54 1.38 5.90 -5.20
CA SER A 54 0.47 5.07 -4.40
C SER A 54 -0.99 5.26 -4.79
N VAL A 55 -1.39 6.51 -5.03
CA VAL A 55 -2.75 6.89 -5.38
C VAL A 55 -3.09 6.50 -6.82
N ALA A 56 -2.29 6.89 -7.79
CA ALA A 56 -2.64 6.73 -9.20
C ALA A 56 -2.17 5.37 -9.76
N ALA A 57 -0.91 5.01 -9.54
CA ALA A 57 -0.35 3.81 -10.12
C ALA A 57 -0.60 2.56 -9.26
N GLY A 58 -0.58 2.69 -7.93
CA GLY A 58 -0.80 1.59 -6.99
C GLY A 58 -2.22 1.02 -7.02
N THR A 59 -3.21 1.82 -7.44
CA THR A 59 -4.61 1.39 -7.57
C THR A 59 -4.95 0.79 -8.93
N LEU A 60 -4.13 1.06 -9.95
CA LEU A 60 -4.38 0.59 -11.31
C LEU A 60 -4.48 -0.95 -11.41
N PRO A 61 -3.62 -1.75 -10.76
CA PRO A 61 -3.75 -3.20 -10.76
C PRO A 61 -5.10 -3.71 -10.26
N ALA A 62 -5.69 -3.06 -9.26
CA ALA A 62 -6.98 -3.47 -8.69
C ALA A 62 -8.14 -3.34 -9.70
N ALA A 63 -8.07 -2.36 -10.60
CA ALA A 63 -9.06 -2.15 -11.65
C ALA A 63 -8.74 -2.92 -12.95
N LEU A 64 -7.45 -2.99 -13.31
CA LEU A 64 -7.02 -3.58 -14.57
C LEU A 64 -7.02 -5.12 -14.53
N THR A 65 -6.53 -5.74 -13.44
CA THR A 65 -6.36 -7.19 -13.35
C THR A 65 -7.67 -7.96 -13.57
N PRO A 66 -8.80 -7.64 -12.91
CA PRO A 66 -10.07 -8.34 -13.16
C PRO A 66 -10.57 -8.17 -14.60
N ALA A 67 -10.46 -6.95 -15.15
CA ALA A 67 -10.88 -6.67 -16.51
C ALA A 67 -10.01 -7.39 -17.56
N TYR A 68 -8.71 -7.48 -17.31
CA TYR A 68 -7.76 -8.20 -18.13
C TYR A 68 -8.06 -9.71 -18.15
N ILE A 69 -8.26 -10.32 -17.00
CA ILE A 69 -8.59 -11.76 -16.88
C ILE A 69 -9.92 -12.04 -17.58
N ALA A 70 -10.96 -11.25 -17.31
CA ALA A 70 -12.26 -11.42 -17.97
C ALA A 70 -12.16 -11.30 -19.49
N GLN A 71 -11.39 -10.34 -20.00
CA GLN A 71 -11.19 -10.16 -21.45
C GLN A 71 -10.44 -11.37 -22.04
N ARG A 72 -9.46 -11.90 -21.31
CA ARG A 72 -8.68 -13.07 -21.72
C ARG A 72 -9.54 -14.34 -21.80
N GLU A 73 -10.40 -14.57 -20.80
CA GLU A 73 -11.30 -15.72 -20.74
C GLU A 73 -12.39 -15.68 -21.83
N HIS A 74 -12.98 -14.51 -22.06
CA HIS A 74 -14.10 -14.37 -22.99
C HIS A 74 -13.71 -14.14 -24.45
N ARG A 75 -12.53 -13.52 -24.71
CA ARG A 75 -12.13 -13.09 -26.08
C ARG A 75 -10.70 -13.48 -26.45
N GLY A 76 -10.01 -14.21 -25.59
CA GLY A 76 -8.66 -14.70 -25.83
C GLY A 76 -7.54 -13.71 -25.49
N ALA A 77 -6.31 -14.21 -25.56
CA ALA A 77 -5.12 -13.48 -25.13
C ALA A 77 -4.83 -12.21 -25.97
N ALA A 78 -5.11 -12.24 -27.28
CA ALA A 78 -4.90 -11.08 -28.17
C ALA A 78 -5.75 -9.88 -27.75
N SER A 79 -7.04 -10.09 -27.46
CA SER A 79 -7.94 -9.04 -27.02
C SER A 79 -7.59 -8.51 -25.64
N ALA A 80 -7.13 -9.36 -24.71
CA ALA A 80 -6.63 -8.95 -23.40
C ALA A 80 -5.36 -8.08 -23.52
N THR A 81 -4.41 -8.43 -24.40
CA THR A 81 -3.21 -7.61 -24.63
C THR A 81 -3.53 -6.26 -25.28
N LEU A 82 -4.56 -6.18 -26.12
CA LEU A 82 -5.05 -4.92 -26.65
C LEU A 82 -5.63 -4.03 -25.53
N LEU A 83 -6.42 -4.60 -24.61
CA LEU A 83 -6.92 -3.88 -23.43
C LEU A 83 -5.75 -3.36 -22.59
N ALA A 84 -4.78 -4.21 -22.25
CA ALA A 84 -3.60 -3.81 -21.49
C ALA A 84 -2.85 -2.66 -22.17
N SER A 85 -2.61 -2.78 -23.48
CA SER A 85 -1.90 -1.77 -24.27
C SER A 85 -2.64 -0.43 -24.34
N ALA A 86 -3.98 -0.45 -24.43
CA ALA A 86 -4.81 0.75 -24.43
C ALA A 86 -4.78 1.44 -23.06
N VAL A 87 -4.90 0.67 -21.96
CA VAL A 87 -4.81 1.19 -20.58
C VAL A 87 -3.40 1.75 -20.32
N LEU A 88 -2.33 1.02 -20.69
CA LEU A 88 -0.96 1.48 -20.51
C LEU A 88 -0.69 2.79 -21.23
N ARG A 89 -1.16 2.97 -22.47
CA ARG A 89 -1.00 4.24 -23.20
C ARG A 89 -1.61 5.40 -22.45
N GLN A 90 -2.83 5.22 -21.94
CA GLN A 90 -3.50 6.26 -21.16
C GLN A 90 -2.76 6.51 -19.84
N SER A 91 -2.31 5.46 -19.17
CA SER A 91 -1.54 5.55 -17.94
C SER A 91 -0.21 6.29 -18.13
N TYR A 92 0.54 6.03 -19.20
CA TYR A 92 1.79 6.73 -19.49
C TYR A 92 1.60 8.23 -19.63
N ARG A 93 0.53 8.66 -20.31
CA ARG A 93 0.20 10.11 -20.47
C ARG A 93 -0.09 10.76 -19.13
N TRP A 94 -0.90 10.11 -18.28
CA TRP A 94 -1.19 10.59 -16.93
C TRP A 94 0.04 10.59 -16.03
N LEU A 95 0.88 9.57 -16.12
CA LEU A 95 2.11 9.48 -15.33
C LEU A 95 3.12 10.58 -15.66
N VAL A 96 3.21 11.00 -16.93
CA VAL A 96 4.02 12.17 -17.30
C VAL A 96 3.48 13.44 -16.62
N SER A 97 2.18 13.69 -16.71
CA SER A 97 1.54 14.83 -16.04
C SER A 97 1.71 14.78 -14.51
N LEU A 98 1.55 13.59 -13.93
CA LEU A 98 1.77 13.38 -12.49
C LEU A 98 3.22 13.60 -12.08
N SER A 99 4.18 13.21 -12.91
CA SER A 99 5.61 13.42 -12.66
C SER A 99 5.94 14.90 -12.62
N CYS A 100 5.42 15.69 -13.57
CA CYS A 100 5.56 17.14 -13.57
C CYS A 100 4.88 17.78 -12.35
N LEU A 101 3.67 17.32 -12.00
CA LEU A 101 2.95 17.78 -10.83
C LEU A 101 3.70 17.44 -9.53
N ALA A 102 4.27 16.25 -9.43
CA ALA A 102 5.07 15.84 -8.29
C ALA A 102 6.29 16.73 -8.10
N ALA A 103 7.02 17.01 -9.19
CA ALA A 103 8.18 17.88 -9.15
C ALA A 103 7.79 19.29 -8.70
N LEU A 104 6.76 19.89 -9.31
CA LEU A 104 6.26 21.20 -8.94
C LEU A 104 5.82 21.26 -7.47
N ALA A 105 5.02 20.30 -7.02
CA ALA A 105 4.51 20.27 -5.66
C ALA A 105 5.62 20.04 -4.62
N SER A 106 6.67 19.25 -4.97
CA SER A 106 7.83 19.06 -4.09
C SER A 106 8.66 20.36 -3.97
N VAL A 107 8.77 21.16 -5.05
CA VAL A 107 9.37 22.49 -4.99
C VAL A 107 8.57 23.41 -4.07
N LEU A 108 7.24 23.44 -4.23
CA LEU A 108 6.36 24.28 -3.42
C LEU A 108 6.37 23.89 -1.94
N LEU A 109 6.59 22.61 -1.60
CA LEU A 109 6.73 22.16 -0.23
C LEU A 109 7.85 22.89 0.52
N GLY A 110 8.97 23.19 -0.16
CA GLY A 110 10.07 23.95 0.42
C GLY A 110 9.76 25.42 0.73
N TRP A 111 8.68 25.96 0.15
CA TRP A 111 8.25 27.36 0.33
C TRP A 111 7.06 27.50 1.29
N LEU A 112 6.61 26.41 1.90
CA LEU A 112 5.52 26.48 2.90
C LEU A 112 5.94 27.37 4.07
N PRO A 113 5.05 28.29 4.53
CA PRO A 113 5.33 29.16 5.65
C PRO A 113 5.47 28.37 6.95
N GLY A 114 6.34 28.84 7.85
CA GLY A 114 6.54 28.26 9.17
C GLY A 114 7.39 26.98 9.20
N THR A 115 7.89 26.49 8.06
CA THR A 115 8.79 25.33 8.05
C THR A 115 10.15 25.66 8.67
N GLN A 116 10.65 24.76 9.51
CA GLN A 116 12.00 24.86 10.11
C GLN A 116 13.06 24.14 9.25
N LEU A 117 12.87 24.15 7.94
CA LEU A 117 13.81 23.52 7.02
C LEU A 117 15.15 24.25 7.04
N HIS A 118 16.23 23.48 7.18
CA HIS A 118 17.59 24.01 7.05
C HIS A 118 17.79 24.66 5.68
N ALA A 119 18.61 25.71 5.61
CA ALA A 119 18.90 26.42 4.35
C ALA A 119 19.39 25.46 3.25
N GLN A 120 20.23 24.48 3.60
CA GLN A 120 20.71 23.44 2.71
C GLN A 120 19.56 22.59 2.15
N THR A 121 18.64 22.09 3.01
CA THR A 121 17.46 21.32 2.59
C THR A 121 16.61 22.11 1.59
N ARG A 122 16.34 23.39 1.92
CA ARG A 122 15.52 24.28 1.07
C ARG A 122 16.18 24.54 -0.29
N ALA A 123 17.51 24.73 -0.31
CA ALA A 123 18.27 24.96 -1.55
C ALA A 123 18.33 23.69 -2.44
N MET A 124 18.42 22.50 -1.85
CA MET A 124 18.53 21.24 -2.59
C MET A 124 17.18 20.73 -3.12
N LEU A 125 16.07 21.04 -2.47
CA LEU A 125 14.75 20.47 -2.75
C LEU A 125 14.29 20.67 -4.21
N PRO A 126 14.41 21.86 -4.84
CA PRO A 126 13.99 22.05 -6.23
C PRO A 126 14.75 21.17 -7.21
N LEU A 127 16.07 21.07 -7.05
CA LEU A 127 16.90 20.27 -7.94
C LEU A 127 16.64 18.76 -7.72
N LEU A 128 16.49 18.32 -6.47
CA LEU A 128 16.11 16.96 -6.14
C LEU A 128 14.74 16.60 -6.73
N ALA A 129 13.76 17.50 -6.63
CA ALA A 129 12.43 17.29 -7.20
C ALA A 129 12.46 17.11 -8.72
N LEU A 130 13.28 17.91 -9.41
CA LEU A 130 13.45 17.82 -10.86
C LEU A 130 14.15 16.51 -11.27
N VAL A 131 15.26 16.15 -10.60
CA VAL A 131 16.04 14.96 -10.92
C VAL A 131 15.27 13.68 -10.55
N LEU A 132 14.37 13.72 -9.56
CA LEU A 132 13.50 12.61 -9.18
C LEU A 132 12.21 12.50 -10.01
N ALA A 133 11.93 13.45 -10.92
CA ALA A 133 10.75 13.34 -11.80
C ALA A 133 10.74 12.04 -12.64
N PRO A 134 11.84 11.55 -13.23
CA PRO A 134 11.89 10.26 -13.89
C PRO A 134 11.58 9.06 -12.98
N PHE A 135 11.90 9.15 -11.69
CA PHE A 135 11.52 8.12 -10.71
C PHE A 135 10.00 7.97 -10.62
N THR A 136 9.26 9.07 -10.54
CA THR A 136 7.78 9.05 -10.48
C THR A 136 7.19 8.35 -11.70
N LEU A 137 7.68 8.69 -12.89
CA LEU A 137 7.24 8.08 -14.14
C LEU A 137 7.55 6.57 -14.18
N LEU A 138 8.82 6.20 -13.97
CA LEU A 138 9.27 4.82 -14.05
C LEU A 138 8.59 3.94 -12.99
N GLN A 139 8.46 4.41 -11.76
CA GLN A 139 7.85 3.65 -10.68
C GLN A 139 6.33 3.47 -10.91
N GLY A 140 5.67 4.48 -11.45
CA GLY A 140 4.27 4.35 -11.89
C GLY A 140 4.09 3.30 -12.98
N VAL A 141 5.00 3.27 -13.96
CA VAL A 141 5.04 2.24 -15.01
C VAL A 141 5.30 0.85 -14.41
N CYS A 142 6.27 0.73 -13.50
CA CYS A 142 6.56 -0.53 -12.80
C CYS A 142 5.35 -1.07 -12.04
N SER A 143 4.56 -0.20 -11.41
CA SER A 143 3.33 -0.59 -10.70
C SER A 143 2.29 -1.19 -11.66
N ALA A 144 2.05 -0.54 -12.81
CA ALA A 144 1.13 -1.05 -13.83
C ALA A 144 1.59 -2.40 -14.40
N TRP A 145 2.88 -2.54 -14.71
CA TRP A 145 3.47 -3.78 -15.22
C TRP A 145 3.45 -4.92 -14.20
N SER A 146 3.67 -4.62 -12.92
CA SER A 146 3.55 -5.60 -11.84
C SER A 146 2.12 -6.15 -11.72
N GLY A 147 1.11 -5.30 -11.91
CA GLY A 147 -0.29 -5.74 -11.94
C GLY A 147 -0.60 -6.67 -13.12
N LEU A 148 -0.08 -6.37 -14.31
CA LEU A 148 -0.22 -7.24 -15.48
C LEU A 148 0.50 -8.59 -15.31
N LEU A 149 1.72 -8.57 -14.73
CA LEU A 149 2.45 -9.81 -14.42
C LEU A 149 1.71 -10.67 -13.40
N ALA A 150 1.07 -10.06 -12.41
CA ALA A 150 0.22 -10.77 -11.45
C ALA A 150 -1.01 -11.40 -12.15
N ALA A 151 -1.63 -10.69 -13.11
CA ALA A 151 -2.73 -11.23 -13.92
C ALA A 151 -2.28 -12.41 -14.81
N GLU A 152 -1.02 -12.43 -15.25
CA GLU A 152 -0.38 -13.54 -15.98
C GLU A 152 0.15 -14.66 -15.06
N GLY A 153 -0.13 -14.61 -13.75
CA GLY A 153 0.34 -15.61 -12.79
C GLY A 153 1.83 -15.53 -12.44
N ALA A 154 2.53 -14.47 -12.87
CA ALA A 154 3.96 -14.27 -12.61
C ALA A 154 4.23 -13.55 -11.30
N TYR A 155 3.64 -14.00 -10.22
CA TYR A 155 3.69 -13.37 -8.90
C TYR A 155 5.12 -13.21 -8.37
N THR A 156 6.00 -14.18 -8.60
CA THR A 156 7.39 -14.16 -8.13
C THR A 156 8.20 -13.06 -8.78
N ALA A 157 8.07 -12.88 -10.10
CA ALA A 157 8.77 -11.83 -10.83
C ALA A 157 8.31 -10.43 -10.38
N SER A 158 7.00 -10.26 -10.16
CA SER A 158 6.42 -9.02 -9.66
C SER A 158 6.85 -8.72 -8.21
N ALA A 159 6.92 -9.73 -7.34
CA ALA A 159 7.28 -9.57 -5.93
C ALA A 159 8.76 -9.27 -5.71
N LEU A 160 9.65 -9.81 -6.56
CA LEU A 160 11.10 -9.59 -6.48
C LEU A 160 11.56 -8.27 -7.12
N ALA A 161 10.88 -7.80 -8.15
CA ALA A 161 11.32 -6.64 -8.93
C ALA A 161 11.65 -5.40 -8.07
N PRO A 162 10.90 -5.07 -6.98
CA PRO A 162 11.20 -3.90 -6.13
C PRO A 162 12.54 -3.97 -5.39
N ILE A 163 13.21 -5.14 -5.33
CA ILE A 163 14.52 -5.29 -4.66
C ILE A 163 15.60 -4.43 -5.35
N ALA A 164 15.44 -4.16 -6.65
CA ALA A 164 16.43 -3.43 -7.43
C ALA A 164 16.67 -2.00 -6.91
N GLN A 165 15.65 -1.34 -6.33
CA GLN A 165 15.79 0.01 -5.80
C GLN A 165 16.70 0.07 -4.56
N PRO A 166 16.43 -0.67 -3.47
CA PRO A 166 17.32 -0.64 -2.33
C PRO A 166 18.71 -1.18 -2.67
N LEU A 167 18.85 -2.14 -3.58
CA LEU A 167 20.15 -2.59 -4.06
C LEU A 167 20.90 -1.49 -4.82
N GLY A 168 20.22 -0.75 -5.70
CA GLY A 168 20.83 0.35 -6.44
C GLY A 168 21.38 1.44 -5.51
N ILE A 169 20.63 1.83 -4.48
CA ILE A 169 21.11 2.79 -3.47
C ILE A 169 22.27 2.21 -2.68
N ALA A 170 22.15 0.97 -2.19
CA ALA A 170 23.19 0.32 -1.39
C ALA A 170 24.51 0.18 -2.16
N LEU A 171 24.44 -0.26 -3.42
CA LEU A 171 25.62 -0.38 -4.29
C LEU A 171 26.23 1.00 -4.60
N GLY A 172 25.40 2.02 -4.86
CA GLY A 172 25.88 3.38 -5.06
C GLY A 172 26.71 3.89 -3.86
N ILE A 173 26.17 3.71 -2.64
CA ILE A 173 26.86 4.09 -1.40
C ILE A 173 28.13 3.27 -1.20
N ALA A 174 28.12 1.96 -1.50
CA ALA A 174 29.28 1.09 -1.28
C ALA A 174 30.42 1.32 -2.28
N ILE A 175 30.12 1.77 -3.49
CA ILE A 175 31.14 1.96 -4.57
C ILE A 175 31.76 3.36 -4.53
N VAL A 176 30.99 4.40 -4.17
CA VAL A 176 31.47 5.77 -4.14
C VAL A 176 32.19 6.06 -2.82
N PRO A 177 33.47 6.46 -2.82
CA PRO A 177 34.24 6.69 -1.59
C PRO A 177 33.62 7.70 -0.63
N ASP A 178 33.11 8.82 -1.16
CA ASP A 178 32.43 9.89 -0.41
C ASP A 178 30.98 10.05 -0.91
N PRO A 179 30.06 9.17 -0.46
CA PRO A 179 28.70 9.18 -0.97
C PRO A 179 27.96 10.45 -0.52
N THR A 180 27.29 11.07 -1.47
CA THR A 180 26.42 12.24 -1.26
C THR A 180 24.96 11.87 -1.47
N VAL A 181 24.05 12.81 -1.20
CA VAL A 181 22.61 12.63 -1.53
C VAL A 181 22.42 12.30 -3.01
N TRP A 182 23.26 12.85 -3.89
CA TRP A 182 23.21 12.58 -5.33
C TRP A 182 23.57 11.13 -5.66
N THR A 183 24.43 10.48 -4.88
CA THR A 183 24.71 9.04 -4.97
C THR A 183 23.46 8.23 -4.67
N MET A 184 22.68 8.63 -3.66
CA MET A 184 21.40 7.97 -3.34
C MET A 184 20.38 8.16 -4.47
N VAL A 185 20.28 9.38 -5.03
CA VAL A 185 19.39 9.69 -6.16
C VAL A 185 19.76 8.85 -7.39
N ALA A 186 21.04 8.82 -7.76
CA ALA A 186 21.54 8.01 -8.86
C ALA A 186 21.27 6.51 -8.64
N GLY A 187 21.58 6.00 -7.45
CA GLY A 187 21.30 4.62 -7.07
C GLY A 187 19.82 4.26 -7.15
N LEU A 188 18.93 5.16 -6.69
CA LEU A 188 17.48 5.00 -6.81
C LEU A 188 17.02 4.95 -8.25
N LEU A 189 17.48 5.87 -9.10
CA LEU A 189 17.12 5.92 -10.52
C LEU A 189 17.62 4.68 -11.27
N VAL A 190 18.88 4.30 -11.07
CA VAL A 190 19.45 3.07 -11.67
C VAL A 190 18.70 1.83 -11.20
N GLY A 191 18.41 1.71 -9.90
CA GLY A 191 17.61 0.62 -9.35
C GLY A 191 16.20 0.57 -9.92
N THR A 192 15.55 1.72 -10.08
CA THR A 192 14.20 1.80 -10.67
C THR A 192 14.22 1.44 -12.16
N PHE A 193 15.25 1.85 -12.90
CA PHE A 193 15.45 1.47 -14.29
C PHE A 193 15.70 -0.05 -14.42
N ALA A 194 16.53 -0.62 -13.55
CA ALA A 194 16.75 -2.07 -13.48
C ALA A 194 15.46 -2.82 -13.18
N GLN A 195 14.64 -2.33 -12.23
CA GLN A 195 13.30 -2.87 -11.96
C GLN A 195 12.41 -2.83 -13.21
N ALA A 196 12.35 -1.69 -13.90
CA ALA A 196 11.55 -1.53 -15.10
C ALA A 196 12.00 -2.50 -16.23
N THR A 197 13.32 -2.64 -16.45
CA THR A 197 13.86 -3.58 -17.45
C THR A 197 13.56 -5.03 -17.09
N TRP A 198 13.63 -5.41 -15.81
CA TRP A 198 13.24 -6.73 -15.33
C TRP A 198 11.78 -7.03 -15.64
N LEU A 199 10.87 -6.14 -15.25
CA LEU A 199 9.43 -6.29 -15.47
C LEU A 199 9.08 -6.30 -16.97
N ALA A 200 9.73 -5.45 -17.76
CA ALA A 200 9.55 -5.41 -19.22
C ALA A 200 9.95 -6.73 -19.89
N ARG A 201 11.10 -7.32 -19.48
CA ARG A 201 11.53 -8.62 -20.00
C ARG A 201 10.55 -9.72 -19.60
N ALA A 202 10.10 -9.72 -18.35
CA ALA A 202 9.14 -10.69 -17.84
C ALA A 202 7.77 -10.61 -18.52
N LEU A 203 7.29 -9.43 -18.91
CA LEU A 203 6.06 -9.27 -19.71
C LEU A 203 6.24 -9.74 -21.16
N ARG A 204 7.35 -9.33 -21.80
CA ARG A 204 7.66 -9.73 -23.18
C ARG A 204 7.79 -11.25 -23.33
N SER A 205 8.40 -11.93 -22.36
CA SER A 205 8.51 -13.40 -22.39
C SER A 205 7.16 -14.11 -22.29
N ARG A 206 6.09 -13.40 -21.90
CA ARG A 206 4.71 -13.89 -21.88
C ARG A 206 3.85 -13.39 -23.04
N GLY A 207 4.45 -12.72 -24.03
CA GLY A 207 3.74 -12.17 -25.19
C GLY A 207 2.91 -10.92 -24.88
N VAL A 208 3.04 -10.33 -23.67
CA VAL A 208 2.32 -9.11 -23.32
C VAL A 208 3.10 -7.89 -23.82
N SER A 209 2.46 -7.08 -24.66
CA SER A 209 3.07 -5.85 -25.17
C SER A 209 3.15 -4.79 -24.07
N ILE A 210 4.35 -4.24 -23.89
CA ILE A 210 4.59 -3.08 -23.01
C ILE A 210 4.32 -1.74 -23.72
N ARG A 211 4.10 -1.77 -25.05
CA ARG A 211 3.82 -0.57 -25.85
C ARG A 211 2.34 -0.22 -25.74
N GLY A 212 2.06 1.03 -25.44
CA GLY A 212 0.69 1.54 -25.49
C GLY A 212 0.18 1.65 -26.92
N ILE A 213 -1.02 1.15 -27.19
CA ILE A 213 -1.66 1.24 -28.51
C ILE A 213 -2.74 2.33 -28.53
N ALA A 214 -2.83 3.07 -29.62
CA ALA A 214 -3.91 4.04 -29.83
C ALA A 214 -5.18 3.33 -30.26
N MET A 215 -6.34 3.82 -29.80
CA MET A 215 -7.64 3.32 -30.26
C MET A 215 -7.83 3.39 -31.79
N SER A 216 -7.14 4.34 -32.45
CA SER A 216 -7.14 4.46 -33.91
C SER A 216 -6.48 3.26 -34.62
N HIS A 217 -5.60 2.54 -33.95
CA HIS A 217 -4.90 1.37 -34.49
C HIS A 217 -5.55 0.03 -34.08
N VAL A 218 -6.67 0.09 -33.35
CA VAL A 218 -7.44 -1.09 -32.98
C VAL A 218 -8.41 -1.44 -34.12
N PRO A 219 -8.48 -2.72 -34.54
CA PRO A 219 -9.44 -3.18 -35.53
C PRO A 219 -10.87 -2.79 -35.15
N ASN A 220 -11.67 -2.40 -36.14
CA ASN A 220 -13.04 -1.91 -35.91
C ASN A 220 -13.92 -2.93 -35.19
N GLU A 221 -13.74 -4.21 -35.46
CA GLU A 221 -14.47 -5.32 -34.85
C GLU A 221 -14.23 -5.41 -33.34
N GLU A 222 -13.05 -5.02 -32.87
CA GLU A 222 -12.69 -5.08 -31.44
C GLU A 222 -12.93 -3.77 -30.70
N ARG A 223 -13.13 -2.64 -31.40
CA ARG A 223 -13.27 -1.31 -30.77
C ARG A 223 -14.42 -1.21 -29.79
N ALA A 224 -15.60 -1.73 -30.16
CA ALA A 224 -16.77 -1.66 -29.28
C ALA A 224 -16.54 -2.43 -27.97
N ALA A 225 -16.00 -3.63 -28.08
CA ALA A 225 -15.68 -4.47 -26.91
C ALA A 225 -14.60 -3.86 -26.03
N LEU A 226 -13.55 -3.31 -26.65
CA LEU A 226 -12.46 -2.65 -25.96
C LEU A 226 -12.94 -1.38 -25.24
N THR A 227 -13.83 -0.60 -25.89
CA THR A 227 -14.44 0.58 -25.27
C THR A 227 -15.26 0.21 -24.03
N ALA A 228 -16.07 -0.86 -24.11
CA ALA A 228 -16.83 -1.37 -22.98
C ALA A 228 -15.92 -1.89 -21.84
N ALA A 229 -14.81 -2.57 -22.18
CA ALA A 229 -13.82 -3.03 -21.21
C ALA A 229 -13.11 -1.85 -20.51
N LEU A 230 -12.72 -0.83 -21.26
CA LEU A 230 -12.12 0.41 -20.74
C LEU A 230 -13.10 1.16 -19.82
N ALA A 231 -14.38 1.21 -20.16
CA ALA A 231 -15.40 1.80 -19.31
C ALA A 231 -15.50 1.07 -17.95
N ARG A 232 -15.47 -0.27 -17.95
CA ARG A 232 -15.43 -1.07 -16.72
C ARG A 232 -14.20 -0.77 -15.87
N VAL A 233 -13.01 -0.68 -16.49
CA VAL A 233 -11.78 -0.30 -15.77
C VAL A 233 -11.94 1.08 -15.13
N ARG A 234 -12.47 2.08 -15.84
CA ARG A 234 -12.65 3.45 -15.31
C ARG A 234 -13.62 3.49 -14.13
N VAL A 235 -14.75 2.77 -14.21
CA VAL A 235 -15.75 2.70 -13.14
C VAL A 235 -15.17 2.12 -11.86
N GLN A 236 -14.25 1.15 -11.97
CA GLN A 236 -13.57 0.57 -10.81
C GLN A 236 -12.38 1.41 -10.32
N TYR A 237 -11.70 2.08 -11.22
CA TYR A 237 -10.49 2.86 -10.92
C TYR A 237 -10.78 4.12 -10.11
N LEU A 238 -11.82 4.89 -10.43
CA LEU A 238 -12.13 6.16 -9.76
C LEU A 238 -12.40 5.99 -8.25
N PRO A 239 -13.27 5.05 -7.80
CA PRO A 239 -13.46 4.81 -6.38
C PRO A 239 -12.19 4.28 -5.67
N ALA A 240 -11.38 3.47 -6.37
CA ALA A 240 -10.12 2.98 -5.82
C ALA A 240 -9.12 4.13 -5.59
N VAL A 241 -9.02 5.08 -6.52
CA VAL A 241 -8.20 6.29 -6.37
C VAL A 241 -8.68 7.14 -5.20
N ALA A 242 -9.99 7.38 -5.08
CA ALA A 242 -10.55 8.14 -3.96
C ALA A 242 -10.21 7.50 -2.59
N GLY A 243 -10.34 6.17 -2.49
CA GLY A 243 -9.93 5.43 -1.30
C GLY A 243 -8.43 5.53 -1.02
N ALA A 244 -7.60 5.42 -2.06
CA ALA A 244 -6.15 5.51 -1.93
C ALA A 244 -5.67 6.92 -1.53
N ILE A 245 -6.32 7.98 -2.00
CA ILE A 245 -6.07 9.36 -1.55
C ILE A 245 -6.22 9.43 -0.03
N LEU A 246 -7.38 9.00 0.49
CA LEU A 246 -7.66 9.06 1.92
C LEU A 246 -6.69 8.22 2.76
N MET A 247 -6.32 7.04 2.26
CA MET A 247 -5.38 6.15 2.97
C MET A 247 -3.94 6.65 2.94
N SER A 248 -3.50 7.24 1.83
CA SER A 248 -2.11 7.70 1.67
C SER A 248 -1.90 9.12 2.18
N ALA A 249 -2.98 9.91 2.35
CA ALA A 249 -2.90 11.29 2.79
C ALA A 249 -2.33 11.43 4.22
N THR A 250 -2.55 10.46 5.11
CA THR A 250 -1.97 10.47 6.46
C THR A 250 -0.45 10.52 6.42
N THR A 251 0.19 9.70 5.58
CA THR A 251 1.65 9.72 5.43
C THR A 251 2.16 11.05 4.86
N LEU A 252 1.43 11.62 3.88
CA LEU A 252 1.77 12.94 3.33
C LEU A 252 1.66 14.03 4.39
N VAL A 253 0.61 13.99 5.22
CA VAL A 253 0.41 14.94 6.34
C VAL A 253 1.50 14.77 7.38
N ASP A 254 1.82 13.56 7.82
CA ASP A 254 2.84 13.27 8.82
C ASP A 254 4.21 13.81 8.39
N GLN A 255 4.62 13.53 7.15
CA GLN A 255 5.90 14.00 6.61
C GLN A 255 5.91 15.52 6.36
N GLY A 256 4.79 16.07 5.90
CA GLY A 256 4.62 17.52 5.73
C GLY A 256 4.69 18.25 7.07
N MET A 257 4.00 17.75 8.11
CA MET A 257 4.02 18.35 9.44
C MET A 257 5.39 18.22 10.13
N ALA A 258 6.16 17.17 9.80
CA ALA A 258 7.52 17.02 10.30
C ALA A 258 8.46 18.16 9.85
N THR A 259 8.14 18.87 8.76
CA THR A 259 8.92 20.03 8.30
C THR A 259 8.83 21.25 9.24
N TRP A 260 7.84 21.27 10.15
CA TRP A 260 7.71 22.29 11.19
C TRP A 260 8.49 21.96 12.47
N LEU A 261 9.17 20.83 12.49
CA LEU A 261 10.00 20.35 13.59
C LEU A 261 11.50 20.59 13.29
N PRO A 262 12.39 20.45 14.29
CA PRO A 262 13.81 20.58 14.08
C PRO A 262 14.34 19.66 12.97
N VAL A 263 15.47 20.06 12.38
CA VAL A 263 16.21 19.29 11.37
C VAL A 263 16.45 17.87 11.86
N GLY A 264 16.35 16.89 10.95
CA GLY A 264 16.44 15.46 11.28
C GLY A 264 15.11 14.83 11.70
N SER A 265 14.00 15.61 11.83
CA SER A 265 12.70 15.05 12.22
C SER A 265 12.08 14.19 11.13
N VAL A 266 12.25 14.55 9.86
CA VAL A 266 11.74 13.79 8.70
C VAL A 266 12.47 12.46 8.58
N SER A 267 13.78 12.46 8.68
CA SER A 267 14.59 11.24 8.66
C SER A 267 14.37 10.38 9.90
N ALA A 268 14.17 10.98 11.09
CA ALA A 268 13.80 10.24 12.31
C ALA A 268 12.48 9.48 12.15
N LEU A 269 11.45 10.09 11.54
CA LEU A 269 10.21 9.38 11.18
C LEU A 269 10.49 8.27 10.17
N GLY A 270 11.33 8.55 9.18
CA GLY A 270 11.76 7.59 8.17
C GLY A 270 12.40 6.33 8.77
N TYR A 271 13.38 6.48 9.67
CA TYR A 271 14.03 5.37 10.37
C TYR A 271 13.09 4.68 11.36
N GLY A 272 12.38 5.45 12.19
CA GLY A 272 11.53 4.93 13.25
C GLY A 272 10.38 4.04 12.76
N THR A 273 9.88 4.27 11.55
CA THR A 273 8.81 3.45 10.97
C THR A 273 9.27 2.10 10.40
N LYS A 274 10.59 1.86 10.23
CA LYS A 274 11.10 0.68 9.49
C LYS A 274 10.70 -0.64 10.13
N LEU A 275 10.95 -0.80 11.43
CA LEU A 275 10.64 -2.04 12.14
C LEU A 275 9.14 -2.32 12.15
N SER A 276 8.32 -1.32 12.50
CA SER A 276 6.86 -1.47 12.49
C SER A 276 6.33 -1.83 11.11
N SER A 277 6.87 -1.25 10.03
CA SER A 277 6.45 -1.55 8.64
C SER A 277 6.76 -2.99 8.22
N VAL A 278 7.86 -3.57 8.66
CA VAL A 278 8.18 -4.99 8.41
C VAL A 278 7.16 -5.88 9.09
N ILE A 279 6.92 -5.66 10.39
CA ILE A 279 5.98 -6.46 11.19
C ILE A 279 4.57 -6.37 10.62
N MET A 280 4.12 -5.15 10.30
CA MET A 280 2.80 -4.92 9.71
C MET A 280 2.65 -5.60 8.34
N THR A 281 3.68 -5.56 7.50
CA THR A 281 3.67 -6.23 6.19
C THR A 281 3.54 -7.75 6.34
N VAL A 282 4.34 -8.36 7.20
CA VAL A 282 4.29 -9.82 7.45
C VAL A 282 2.94 -10.22 8.05
N GLY A 283 2.46 -9.48 9.05
CA GLY A 283 1.17 -9.73 9.67
C GLY A 283 -0.02 -9.55 8.70
N ALA A 284 0.03 -8.50 7.87
CA ALA A 284 -0.99 -8.28 6.84
C ALA A 284 -1.03 -9.40 5.80
N MET A 285 0.13 -9.92 5.38
CA MET A 285 0.19 -11.04 4.43
C MET A 285 -0.39 -12.31 5.04
N ALA A 286 -0.02 -12.64 6.29
CA ALA A 286 -0.55 -13.80 6.98
C ALA A 286 -2.08 -13.79 7.09
N LEU A 287 -2.66 -12.61 7.37
CA LEU A 287 -4.11 -12.46 7.50
C LEU A 287 -4.84 -12.37 6.15
N SER A 288 -4.22 -11.75 5.12
CA SER A 288 -4.93 -11.41 3.89
C SER A 288 -5.15 -12.60 2.95
N THR A 289 -4.24 -13.58 2.94
CA THR A 289 -4.27 -14.69 1.98
C THR A 289 -5.37 -15.70 2.23
N THR A 290 -5.72 -15.93 3.49
CA THR A 290 -6.65 -17.01 3.89
C THR A 290 -7.96 -16.48 4.47
N LEU A 291 -7.95 -15.30 5.06
CA LEU A 291 -9.05 -14.80 5.87
C LEU A 291 -10.28 -14.40 5.04
N LEU A 292 -10.09 -13.63 3.96
CA LEU A 292 -11.21 -13.12 3.17
C LEU A 292 -12.04 -14.22 2.50
N PRO A 293 -11.46 -15.23 1.83
CA PRO A 293 -12.25 -16.34 1.26
C PRO A 293 -13.03 -17.11 2.32
N HIS A 294 -12.41 -17.34 3.49
CA HIS A 294 -13.06 -18.08 4.57
C HIS A 294 -14.23 -17.31 5.18
N LEU A 295 -14.06 -16.03 5.46
CA LEU A 295 -15.13 -15.15 5.95
C LEU A 295 -16.27 -15.05 4.91
N SER A 296 -15.96 -14.88 3.63
CA SER A 296 -16.96 -14.81 2.55
C SER A 296 -17.75 -16.11 2.42
N ALA A 297 -17.11 -17.27 2.60
CA ALA A 297 -17.80 -18.56 2.58
C ALA A 297 -18.77 -18.71 3.75
N LEU A 298 -18.42 -18.27 4.96
CA LEU A 298 -19.30 -18.30 6.13
C LEU A 298 -20.49 -17.34 5.95
N VAL A 299 -20.24 -16.14 5.42
CA VAL A 299 -21.31 -15.17 5.09
C VAL A 299 -22.25 -15.73 4.04
N ALA A 300 -21.75 -16.36 2.98
CA ALA A 300 -22.56 -16.94 1.90
C ALA A 300 -23.43 -18.11 2.40
N ARG A 301 -22.95 -18.87 3.42
CA ARG A 301 -23.71 -19.96 4.06
C ARG A 301 -24.66 -19.48 5.15
N ALA A 302 -24.67 -18.17 5.45
CA ALA A 302 -25.38 -17.57 6.58
C ALA A 302 -25.04 -18.22 7.95
N ASP A 303 -23.82 -18.76 8.08
CA ASP A 303 -23.35 -19.37 9.34
C ASP A 303 -22.77 -18.29 10.26
N TRP A 304 -23.68 -17.53 10.87
CA TRP A 304 -23.34 -16.39 11.74
C TRP A 304 -22.68 -16.84 13.04
N THR A 305 -22.95 -18.05 13.49
CA THR A 305 -22.39 -18.62 14.72
C THR A 305 -20.91 -18.91 14.53
N ALA A 306 -20.55 -19.64 13.48
CA ALA A 306 -19.17 -19.93 13.14
C ALA A 306 -18.38 -18.64 12.81
N LEU A 307 -19.04 -17.66 12.14
CA LEU A 307 -18.41 -16.37 11.81
C LEU A 307 -18.03 -15.58 13.08
N ARG A 308 -18.92 -15.53 14.08
CA ARG A 308 -18.63 -14.86 15.36
C ARG A 308 -17.56 -15.57 16.17
N GLU A 309 -17.60 -16.89 16.19
CA GLU A 309 -16.59 -17.68 16.89
C GLU A 309 -15.20 -17.49 16.27
N LEU A 310 -15.12 -17.53 14.93
CA LEU A 310 -13.88 -17.26 14.19
C LEU A 310 -13.36 -15.85 14.47
N GLU A 311 -14.22 -14.82 14.39
CA GLU A 311 -13.85 -13.42 14.70
C GLU A 311 -13.32 -13.30 16.13
N ARG A 312 -14.05 -13.86 17.11
CA ARG A 312 -13.65 -13.83 18.51
C ARG A 312 -12.29 -14.50 18.73
N ARG A 313 -12.10 -15.69 18.16
CA ARG A 313 -10.85 -16.47 18.27
C ARG A 313 -9.68 -15.71 17.64
N LEU A 314 -9.84 -15.15 16.44
CA LEU A 314 -8.80 -14.40 15.75
C LEU A 314 -8.47 -13.10 16.49
N ARG A 315 -9.47 -12.37 16.97
CA ARG A 315 -9.28 -11.15 17.76
C ARG A 315 -8.43 -11.43 19.01
N TRP A 316 -8.79 -12.46 19.78
CA TRP A 316 -8.03 -12.81 20.98
C TRP A 316 -6.62 -13.31 20.65
N LEU A 317 -6.47 -14.11 19.59
CA LEU A 317 -5.15 -14.55 19.14
C LEU A 317 -4.27 -13.36 18.75
N LEU A 318 -4.81 -12.40 17.98
CA LEU A 318 -4.09 -11.20 17.59
C LEU A 318 -3.72 -10.36 18.81
N LEU A 319 -4.63 -10.13 19.74
CA LEU A 319 -4.32 -9.39 20.97
C LEU A 319 -3.25 -10.11 21.80
N ALA A 320 -3.40 -11.39 22.04
CA ALA A 320 -2.47 -12.19 22.85
C ALA A 320 -1.06 -12.28 22.22
N THR A 321 -0.92 -12.18 20.91
CA THR A 321 0.37 -12.23 20.23
C THR A 321 0.96 -10.83 20.01
N THR A 322 0.15 -9.86 19.56
CA THR A 322 0.67 -8.55 19.17
C THR A 322 0.94 -7.62 20.36
N ILE A 323 0.16 -7.69 21.45
CA ILE A 323 0.39 -6.84 22.62
C ILE A 323 1.73 -7.19 23.32
N PRO A 324 2.02 -8.47 23.68
CA PRO A 324 3.30 -8.81 24.28
C PRO A 324 4.47 -8.51 23.35
N LEU A 325 4.33 -8.82 22.04
CA LEU A 325 5.34 -8.50 21.04
C LEU A 325 5.61 -6.99 21.01
N THR A 326 4.57 -6.16 20.97
CA THR A 326 4.71 -4.70 20.97
C THR A 326 5.41 -4.21 22.22
N ILE A 327 5.03 -4.70 23.42
CA ILE A 327 5.67 -4.33 24.68
C ILE A 327 7.17 -4.64 24.63
N VAL A 328 7.56 -5.87 24.26
CA VAL A 328 8.95 -6.27 24.16
C VAL A 328 9.71 -5.37 23.17
N LEU A 329 9.15 -5.11 22.01
CA LEU A 329 9.81 -4.30 20.98
C LEU A 329 9.92 -2.82 21.38
N VAL A 330 8.94 -2.28 22.11
CA VAL A 330 8.98 -0.91 22.66
C VAL A 330 10.09 -0.81 23.68
N LEU A 331 10.19 -1.76 24.62
CA LEU A 331 11.23 -1.79 25.64
C LEU A 331 12.63 -2.00 25.03
N CYS A 332 12.71 -2.78 23.95
CA CYS A 332 13.95 -3.05 23.22
C CYS A 332 14.21 -2.01 22.11
N SER A 333 13.44 -0.93 22.00
CA SER A 333 13.56 0.01 20.87
C SER A 333 14.93 0.66 20.81
N ALA A 334 15.51 1.09 21.94
CA ALA A 334 16.84 1.70 21.99
C ALA A 334 17.95 0.72 21.54
N PRO A 335 18.10 -0.48 22.10
CA PRO A 335 19.11 -1.42 21.64
C PRO A 335 18.91 -1.88 20.19
N ILE A 336 17.67 -1.96 19.70
CA ILE A 336 17.41 -2.29 18.30
C ILE A 336 17.89 -1.17 17.37
N VAL A 337 17.56 0.09 17.65
CA VAL A 337 18.01 1.25 16.85
C VAL A 337 19.54 1.36 16.92
N GLN A 338 20.13 1.16 18.09
CA GLN A 338 21.58 1.15 18.28
C GLN A 338 22.25 0.09 17.40
N LEU A 339 21.75 -1.14 17.45
CA LEU A 339 22.29 -2.26 16.65
C LEU A 339 22.17 -2.01 15.14
N LEU A 340 21.07 -1.43 14.70
CA LEU A 340 20.76 -1.25 13.28
C LEU A 340 21.44 -0.04 12.67
N PHE A 341 21.54 1.07 13.42
CA PHE A 341 21.86 2.37 12.83
C PHE A 341 23.05 3.08 13.49
N GLU A 342 23.35 2.89 14.79
CA GLU A 342 24.37 3.64 15.52
C GLU A 342 25.80 3.28 15.09
N ARG A 343 26.19 3.81 13.91
CA ARG A 343 27.54 3.66 13.34
C ARG A 343 27.83 4.86 12.44
N GLY A 344 29.11 5.23 12.32
CA GLY A 344 29.56 6.30 11.43
C GLY A 344 28.94 7.64 11.77
N ALA A 345 28.19 8.23 10.85
CA ALA A 345 27.52 9.52 11.03
C ALA A 345 26.28 9.49 11.94
N PHE A 346 25.78 8.31 12.30
CA PHE A 346 24.60 8.16 13.17
C PHE A 346 25.03 8.06 14.63
N SER A 347 24.78 9.10 15.41
CA SER A 347 25.25 9.27 16.79
C SER A 347 24.28 8.69 17.83
N ALA A 348 24.75 8.57 19.09
CA ALA A 348 23.91 8.17 20.23
C ALA A 348 22.74 9.14 20.50
N VAL A 349 22.89 10.44 20.18
CA VAL A 349 21.80 11.43 20.29
C VAL A 349 20.69 11.11 19.28
N GLU A 350 21.05 10.73 18.07
CA GLU A 350 20.13 10.30 17.04
C GLU A 350 19.45 8.99 17.41
N THR A 351 20.21 8.03 17.98
CA THR A 351 19.66 6.78 18.55
C THR A 351 18.57 7.08 19.58
N ALA A 352 18.80 7.99 20.51
CA ALA A 352 17.80 8.38 21.52
C ALA A 352 16.56 9.02 20.89
N THR A 353 16.70 9.77 19.81
CA THR A 353 15.56 10.40 19.10
C THR A 353 14.78 9.37 18.30
N VAL A 354 15.47 8.60 17.46
CA VAL A 354 14.85 7.59 16.58
C VAL A 354 14.23 6.46 17.37
N SER A 355 14.83 6.02 18.50
CA SER A 355 14.25 4.97 19.35
C SER A 355 12.91 5.40 19.98
N ARG A 356 12.78 6.66 20.38
CA ARG A 356 11.49 7.21 20.86
C ARG A 356 10.43 7.23 19.76
N VAL A 357 10.81 7.64 18.54
CA VAL A 357 9.93 7.60 17.37
C VAL A 357 9.54 6.17 17.02
N GLN A 358 10.49 5.25 17.02
CA GLN A 358 10.23 3.83 16.77
C GLN A 358 9.30 3.21 17.83
N ALA A 359 9.55 3.48 19.12
CA ALA A 359 8.69 3.01 20.20
C ALA A 359 7.24 3.50 20.02
N ALA A 360 7.05 4.77 19.66
CA ALA A 360 5.73 5.33 19.37
C ALA A 360 5.07 4.64 18.16
N TYR A 361 5.79 4.42 17.06
CA TYR A 361 5.27 3.70 15.90
C TYR A 361 4.95 2.24 16.18
N LEU A 362 5.68 1.57 17.07
CA LEU A 362 5.39 0.16 17.41
C LEU A 362 4.03 0.00 18.08
N LEU A 363 3.52 1.01 18.79
CA LEU A 363 2.19 0.99 19.42
C LEU A 363 1.04 0.85 18.40
N GLN A 364 1.25 1.15 17.12
CA GLN A 364 0.24 0.98 16.08
C GLN A 364 0.01 -0.49 15.69
N VAL A 365 0.95 -1.41 15.96
CA VAL A 365 0.94 -2.79 15.45
C VAL A 365 -0.34 -3.55 15.84
N PRO A 366 -0.79 -3.59 17.10
CA PRO A 366 -2.03 -4.27 17.46
C PRO A 366 -3.25 -3.70 16.74
N GLY A 367 -3.38 -2.36 16.75
CA GLY A 367 -4.51 -1.67 16.11
C GLY A 367 -4.55 -1.90 14.60
N HIS A 368 -3.41 -1.89 13.93
CA HIS A 368 -3.30 -2.15 12.49
C HIS A 368 -3.73 -3.58 12.13
N LEU A 369 -3.19 -4.60 12.81
CA LEU A 369 -3.50 -6.01 12.49
C LEU A 369 -4.94 -6.37 12.82
N LEU A 370 -5.48 -5.87 13.93
CA LEU A 370 -6.90 -5.97 14.24
C LEU A 370 -7.77 -5.23 13.21
N GLY A 371 -7.33 -4.06 12.76
CA GLY A 371 -7.98 -3.31 11.68
C GLY A 371 -8.12 -4.15 10.41
N ILE A 372 -7.08 -4.88 10.01
CA ILE A 372 -7.12 -5.77 8.84
C ILE A 372 -8.21 -6.84 8.99
N LEU A 373 -8.34 -7.47 10.16
CA LEU A 373 -9.40 -8.45 10.43
C LEU A 373 -10.77 -7.86 10.11
N TYR A 374 -11.07 -6.67 10.65
CA TYR A 374 -12.38 -6.04 10.47
C TYR A 374 -12.58 -5.45 9.06
N VAL A 375 -11.54 -4.98 8.40
CA VAL A 375 -11.60 -4.60 6.98
C VAL A 375 -12.02 -5.81 6.14
N ARG A 376 -11.43 -6.99 6.37
CA ARG A 376 -11.81 -8.22 5.65
C ARG A 376 -13.22 -8.67 5.97
N LEU A 377 -13.67 -8.55 7.21
CA LEU A 377 -15.04 -8.86 7.63
C LEU A 377 -16.06 -7.92 6.96
N ILE A 378 -15.82 -6.61 6.97
CA ILE A 378 -16.67 -5.60 6.33
C ILE A 378 -16.71 -5.83 4.82
N SER A 379 -15.59 -6.20 4.19
CA SER A 379 -15.54 -6.54 2.77
C SER A 379 -16.33 -7.81 2.44
N ALA A 380 -16.27 -8.83 3.30
CA ALA A 380 -17.08 -10.05 3.15
C ALA A 380 -18.58 -9.74 3.26
N LEU A 381 -18.96 -8.76 4.09
CA LEU A 381 -20.33 -8.25 4.23
C LEU A 381 -20.71 -7.23 3.13
N GLN A 382 -19.85 -7.01 2.13
CA GLN A 382 -20.05 -6.08 1.00
C GLN A 382 -20.35 -4.63 1.40
N ALA A 383 -19.87 -4.17 2.56
CA ALA A 383 -20.14 -2.84 3.13
C ALA A 383 -18.95 -1.87 2.95
N ASN A 384 -18.24 -1.92 1.82
CA ASN A 384 -16.99 -1.19 1.57
C ASN A 384 -17.11 0.36 1.68
N ARG A 385 -18.31 0.93 1.50
CA ARG A 385 -18.53 2.37 1.72
C ARG A 385 -18.14 2.81 3.13
N LEU A 386 -18.31 1.94 4.13
CA LEU A 386 -17.96 2.23 5.51
C LEU A 386 -16.44 2.30 5.73
N LEU A 387 -15.65 1.60 4.91
CA LEU A 387 -14.19 1.70 4.94
C LEU A 387 -13.72 3.09 4.47
N MET A 388 -14.38 3.65 3.46
CA MET A 388 -14.07 5.00 2.98
C MET A 388 -14.38 6.07 4.04
N ILE A 389 -15.51 5.96 4.74
CA ILE A 389 -15.87 6.86 5.85
C ILE A 389 -14.82 6.74 6.98
N GLY A 390 -14.42 5.52 7.33
CA GLY A 390 -13.37 5.28 8.31
C GLY A 390 -12.03 5.92 7.94
N SER A 391 -11.66 5.87 6.66
CA SER A 391 -10.43 6.52 6.18
C SER A 391 -10.49 8.05 6.28
N ALA A 392 -11.65 8.66 6.04
CA ALA A 392 -11.84 10.10 6.20
C ALA A 392 -11.76 10.52 7.69
N ILE A 393 -12.37 9.72 8.59
CA ILE A 393 -12.26 9.93 10.03
C ILE A 393 -10.79 9.81 10.47
N ASN A 394 -10.08 8.78 9.99
CA ASN A 394 -8.68 8.57 10.31
C ASN A 394 -7.82 9.78 9.91
N LEU A 395 -8.03 10.35 8.73
CA LEU A 395 -7.30 11.53 8.27
C LEU A 395 -7.57 12.74 9.15
N ALA A 396 -8.84 13.01 9.50
CA ALA A 396 -9.21 14.13 10.37
C ALA A 396 -8.60 13.97 11.78
N VAL A 397 -8.67 12.77 12.37
CA VAL A 397 -8.08 12.45 13.67
C VAL A 397 -6.55 12.57 13.62
N ASN A 398 -5.91 12.11 12.54
CA ASN A 398 -4.47 12.21 12.34
C ASN A 398 -4.00 13.67 12.36
N VAL A 399 -4.62 14.55 11.56
CA VAL A 399 -4.28 15.97 11.54
C VAL A 399 -4.45 16.61 12.93
N GLY A 400 -5.59 16.36 13.59
CA GLY A 400 -5.87 16.91 14.91
C GLY A 400 -4.87 16.45 15.97
N LEU A 401 -4.60 15.15 16.03
CA LEU A 401 -3.65 14.59 17.00
C LEU A 401 -2.21 14.99 16.70
N ASN A 402 -1.83 15.11 15.43
CA ASN A 402 -0.51 15.61 15.04
C ASN A 402 -0.27 17.01 15.60
N VAL A 403 -1.22 17.94 15.44
CA VAL A 403 -1.10 19.31 15.96
C VAL A 403 -0.88 19.32 17.48
N VAL A 404 -1.57 18.45 18.20
CA VAL A 404 -1.48 18.37 19.67
C VAL A 404 -0.16 17.70 20.10
N PHE A 405 0.13 16.51 19.56
CA PHE A 405 1.22 15.68 20.06
C PHE A 405 2.60 16.14 19.55
N MET A 406 2.69 16.70 18.32
CA MET A 406 3.96 17.19 17.81
C MET A 406 4.53 18.36 18.64
N ARG A 407 3.64 19.22 19.20
CA ARG A 407 4.07 20.36 20.05
C ARG A 407 4.73 19.89 21.35
N ARG A 408 4.31 18.74 21.89
CA ARG A 408 4.78 18.23 23.18
C ARG A 408 5.90 17.20 23.04
N TYR A 409 5.85 16.37 21.99
CA TYR A 409 6.73 15.21 21.82
C TYR A 409 7.56 15.25 20.51
N GLY A 410 7.50 16.33 19.74
CA GLY A 410 8.21 16.47 18.48
C GLY A 410 7.85 15.36 17.48
N ALA A 411 8.85 14.77 16.82
CA ALA A 411 8.66 13.70 15.84
C ALA A 411 8.02 12.43 16.46
N ALA A 412 8.35 12.10 17.71
CA ALA A 412 7.69 10.99 18.41
C ALA A 412 6.19 11.27 18.63
N GLY A 413 5.76 12.53 18.72
CA GLY A 413 4.36 12.92 18.77
C GLY A 413 3.59 12.59 17.49
N ILE A 414 4.18 12.81 16.31
CA ILE A 414 3.59 12.43 15.04
C ILE A 414 3.45 10.89 14.95
N ALA A 415 4.47 10.14 15.37
CA ALA A 415 4.41 8.69 15.43
C ALA A 415 3.34 8.16 16.39
N LEU A 416 3.18 8.81 17.57
CA LEU A 416 2.16 8.49 18.56
C LEU A 416 0.75 8.79 18.03
N SER A 417 0.58 9.91 17.30
CA SER A 417 -0.66 10.24 16.61
C SER A 417 -1.07 9.13 15.65
N THR A 418 -0.15 8.65 14.83
CA THR A 418 -0.39 7.55 13.91
C THR A 418 -0.82 6.28 14.66
N ALA A 419 -0.18 5.95 15.78
CA ALA A 419 -0.59 4.82 16.62
C ALA A 419 -2.01 4.99 17.19
N ALA A 420 -2.35 6.19 17.66
CA ALA A 420 -3.69 6.51 18.16
C ALA A 420 -4.75 6.42 17.03
N VAL A 421 -4.43 6.87 15.81
CA VAL A 421 -5.30 6.72 14.64
C VAL A 421 -5.61 5.26 14.35
N TYR A 422 -4.62 4.35 14.43
CA TYR A 422 -4.89 2.92 14.23
C TYR A 422 -5.75 2.32 15.35
N ALA A 423 -5.63 2.80 16.59
CA ALA A 423 -6.51 2.39 17.67
C ALA A 423 -7.96 2.88 17.45
N VAL A 424 -8.15 4.15 17.06
CA VAL A 424 -9.46 4.72 16.72
C VAL A 424 -10.06 3.97 15.51
N SER A 425 -9.25 3.71 14.49
CA SER A 425 -9.65 2.94 13.30
C SER A 425 -10.15 1.55 13.67
N TYR A 426 -9.42 0.84 14.52
CA TYR A 426 -9.83 -0.47 15.02
C TYR A 426 -11.19 -0.40 15.71
N VAL A 427 -11.38 0.54 16.65
CA VAL A 427 -12.65 0.70 17.37
C VAL A 427 -13.79 1.00 16.41
N TYR A 428 -13.61 1.95 15.50
CA TYR A 428 -14.60 2.27 14.47
C TYR A 428 -14.98 1.05 13.63
N LEU A 429 -13.98 0.35 13.06
CA LEU A 429 -14.19 -0.81 12.21
C LEU A 429 -14.88 -1.95 12.98
N ALA A 430 -14.51 -2.19 14.24
CA ALA A 430 -15.12 -3.21 15.08
C ALA A 430 -16.60 -2.90 15.33
N VAL A 431 -16.92 -1.66 15.72
CA VAL A 431 -18.32 -1.23 15.96
C VAL A 431 -19.15 -1.37 14.71
N VAL A 432 -18.64 -0.90 13.57
CA VAL A 432 -19.34 -0.96 12.30
C VAL A 432 -19.55 -2.41 11.84
N ALA A 433 -18.52 -3.24 11.94
CA ALA A 433 -18.61 -4.66 11.58
C ALA A 433 -19.66 -5.40 12.43
N HIS A 434 -19.65 -5.20 13.75
CA HIS A 434 -20.64 -5.83 14.63
C HIS A 434 -22.08 -5.34 14.36
N ARG A 435 -22.26 -4.04 14.07
CA ARG A 435 -23.58 -3.52 13.66
C ARG A 435 -24.07 -4.17 12.37
N ARG A 436 -23.21 -4.26 11.35
CA ARG A 436 -23.55 -4.87 10.06
C ARG A 436 -23.82 -6.37 10.19
N LEU A 437 -23.05 -7.06 11.01
CA LEU A 437 -23.26 -8.47 11.30
C LEU A 437 -24.64 -8.72 11.94
N ARG A 438 -25.05 -7.90 12.90
CA ARG A 438 -26.40 -7.98 13.51
C ARG A 438 -27.52 -7.77 12.49
N VAL A 439 -27.37 -6.77 11.60
CA VAL A 439 -28.36 -6.49 10.56
C VAL A 439 -28.44 -7.68 9.58
N ALA A 440 -27.31 -8.20 9.11
CA ALA A 440 -27.30 -9.33 8.19
C ALA A 440 -27.94 -10.58 8.80
N GLU A 441 -27.68 -10.85 10.08
CA GLU A 441 -28.26 -11.97 10.83
C GLU A 441 -29.79 -11.81 10.99
N SER A 442 -30.27 -10.62 11.34
CA SER A 442 -31.73 -10.37 11.50
C SER A 442 -32.47 -10.50 10.16
N THR A 443 -31.88 -10.02 9.08
CA THR A 443 -32.44 -10.15 7.72
C THR A 443 -32.51 -11.62 7.32
N SER A 444 -31.47 -12.39 7.58
CA SER A 444 -31.42 -13.83 7.29
C SER A 444 -32.50 -14.61 8.08
N ARG A 445 -32.66 -14.31 9.38
CA ARG A 445 -33.70 -14.94 10.21
C ARG A 445 -35.12 -14.58 9.74
N GLY A 446 -35.33 -13.33 9.34
CA GLY A 446 -36.62 -12.88 8.78
C GLY A 446 -36.96 -13.58 7.47
N ALA A 447 -36.00 -13.75 6.58
CA ALA A 447 -36.19 -14.47 5.31
C ALA A 447 -36.55 -15.93 5.52
N VAL A 448 -35.91 -16.62 6.48
CA VAL A 448 -36.25 -18.03 6.87
C VAL A 448 -37.65 -18.07 7.45
N ALA A 449 -38.05 -17.14 8.30
CA ALA A 449 -39.37 -17.08 8.91
C ALA A 449 -40.51 -16.81 7.89
N ILE A 450 -40.23 -16.03 6.83
CA ILE A 450 -41.16 -15.78 5.74
C ILE A 450 -41.25 -17.01 4.81
N GLY A 451 -40.12 -17.63 4.47
CA GLY A 451 -40.06 -18.85 3.65
C GLY A 451 -40.73 -20.06 4.32
N SER A 452 -40.73 -20.12 5.66
CA SER A 452 -41.46 -21.18 6.41
C SER A 452 -42.96 -20.92 6.53
N ARG A 453 -43.47 -19.74 6.17
CA ARG A 453 -44.90 -19.40 6.18
C ARG A 453 -45.56 -19.49 4.81
N LEU A 454 -44.82 -19.75 3.73
CA LEU A 454 -45.42 -20.11 2.44
C LEU A 454 -45.80 -21.59 2.48
N PRO A 455 -47.10 -21.95 2.35
CA PRO A 455 -47.49 -23.36 2.30
C PRO A 455 -46.85 -23.99 1.06
N ILE A 456 -46.37 -25.23 1.22
CA ILE A 456 -45.90 -26.12 0.16
C ILE A 456 -47.10 -26.52 -0.70
N ALA A 457 -47.60 -25.56 -1.46
CA ALA A 457 -48.68 -25.75 -2.43
C ALA A 457 -48.40 -24.84 -3.62
N VAL A 458 -47.47 -25.24 -4.47
CA VAL A 458 -47.41 -25.05 -5.94
C VAL A 458 -46.04 -25.59 -6.41
N ALA A 459 -45.87 -26.89 -6.34
CA ALA A 459 -44.78 -27.59 -7.02
C ALA A 459 -45.31 -28.91 -7.59
N GLN A 460 -46.48 -28.85 -8.22
CA GLN A 460 -46.94 -29.91 -9.13
C GLN A 460 -47.78 -29.20 -10.21
N GLU A 461 -47.31 -29.34 -11.43
CA GLU A 461 -47.90 -29.07 -12.74
C GLU A 461 -47.06 -28.08 -13.59
N VAL A 462 -45.98 -28.61 -14.11
CA VAL A 462 -45.57 -28.24 -15.46
C VAL A 462 -45.70 -29.47 -16.33
N PRO A 463 -46.70 -29.57 -17.20
CA PRO A 463 -46.81 -30.71 -18.09
C PRO A 463 -45.68 -30.66 -19.11
N CYS A 464 -45.01 -31.81 -19.26
CA CYS A 464 -44.19 -32.12 -20.41
C CYS A 464 -45.07 -32.00 -21.67
N ALA A 465 -44.87 -30.96 -22.47
CA ALA A 465 -45.31 -30.95 -23.86
C ALA A 465 -44.13 -31.51 -24.67
N SER A 466 -44.30 -32.77 -25.03
CA SER A 466 -43.53 -33.50 -26.03
C SER A 466 -43.90 -33.00 -27.44
N ALA A 467 -42.83 -32.93 -28.30
CA ALA A 467 -42.78 -33.23 -29.72
C ALA A 467 -43.69 -32.44 -30.66
N ALA A 468 -43.10 -31.64 -31.50
CA ALA A 468 -43.06 -31.77 -32.99
C ALA A 468 -42.00 -30.86 -33.55
#